data_fd60b6a0b788c17951ea2cd612c6c490
#
_entry.id   fd60b6a0b788c17951ea2cd612c6c490
#
_cell.length_a   1.000
_cell.length_b   1.000
_cell.length_c   1.000
_cell.angle_alpha   90.00
_cell.angle_beta   90.00
_cell.angle_gamma   90.00
#
_symmetry.space_group_name_H-M   'P 1'
#
loop_
_entity.id
_entity.type
_entity.pdbx_description
1 polymer ?
#
loop_
_entity_poly.entity_id
_entity_poly.type
_entity_poly.pdbx_seq_one_letter_code
_entity_poly.pdbx_strand_id
1 'polypeptide(L)'
;MQNIIHITQSNELSISNNQLLILEDEREIKISLNDILAIIVENCHCRISAILQLRLAENNIPLIICNEKHQPTLHSIALYNHFHLTVRINEQINWNINKKKELWSKIIENKINNQRNLLKHLSKSELSVARLETYRKNVLENVDGSDQQEAIASRIYFQEIYGDKFKRFEDDGVNSALNYGYMVLRAIISSKIVAKGFHPSLGINHHSQFNSYNLSDDIIEVFRPIVDYVVYY
;
A
#
# COMPACT_ATOMS: atom_id res chain seq x y z
N MET A 1 -12.60 -2.92 14.21
CA MET A 1 -11.29 -3.01 13.45
C MET A 1 -11.66 -3.40 12.03
N GLN A 2 -11.12 -2.73 11.01
CA GLN A 2 -11.40 -3.11 9.61
C GLN A 2 -10.46 -4.22 9.17
N ASN A 3 -10.97 -5.17 8.38
CA ASN A 3 -10.26 -6.37 7.93
C ASN A 3 -10.07 -6.35 6.41
N ILE A 4 -9.02 -7.01 5.93
CA ILE A 4 -8.87 -7.36 4.52
C ILE A 4 -9.56 -8.71 4.32
N ILE A 5 -10.51 -8.76 3.41
CA ILE A 5 -11.26 -9.97 3.08
C ILE A 5 -10.60 -10.60 1.85
N HIS A 6 -10.14 -11.83 2.00
CA HIS A 6 -9.46 -12.58 0.95
C HIS A 6 -10.36 -13.71 0.44
N ILE A 7 -10.75 -13.63 -0.82
CA ILE A 7 -11.68 -14.56 -1.48
C ILE A 7 -10.89 -15.49 -2.40
N THR A 8 -10.76 -16.73 -2.01
CA THR A 8 -9.98 -17.74 -2.76
C THR A 8 -10.86 -18.71 -3.56
N GLN A 9 -12.04 -19.07 -3.05
CA GLN A 9 -12.88 -20.14 -3.61
C GLN A 9 -14.34 -19.74 -3.90
N SER A 10 -14.80 -18.56 -3.44
CA SER A 10 -16.20 -18.16 -3.65
C SER A 10 -16.55 -17.99 -5.12
N ASN A 11 -17.75 -18.39 -5.49
CA ASN A 11 -18.30 -18.27 -6.84
C ASN A 11 -19.09 -16.97 -7.06
N GLU A 12 -19.59 -16.35 -5.98
CA GLU A 12 -20.40 -15.14 -6.09
C GLU A 12 -20.22 -14.20 -4.89
N LEU A 13 -20.10 -12.90 -5.22
CA LEU A 13 -20.09 -11.80 -4.28
C LEU A 13 -21.24 -10.84 -4.59
N SER A 14 -22.08 -10.59 -3.60
CA SER A 14 -23.22 -9.69 -3.69
C SER A 14 -23.36 -8.84 -2.43
N ILE A 15 -24.42 -8.05 -2.32
CA ILE A 15 -24.66 -7.19 -1.16
C ILE A 15 -26.13 -7.22 -0.76
N SER A 16 -26.38 -7.23 0.53
CA SER A 16 -27.71 -7.03 1.13
C SER A 16 -27.56 -6.32 2.47
N ASN A 17 -28.43 -5.35 2.75
CA ASN A 17 -28.47 -4.62 4.02
C ASN A 17 -27.11 -4.08 4.48
N ASN A 18 -26.35 -3.48 3.57
CA ASN A 18 -24.99 -2.95 3.80
C ASN A 18 -23.97 -4.01 4.27
N GLN A 19 -24.24 -5.29 3.95
CA GLN A 19 -23.34 -6.41 4.24
C GLN A 19 -22.89 -7.06 2.94
N LEU A 20 -21.59 -7.31 2.81
CA LEU A 20 -21.02 -8.18 1.79
C LEU A 20 -21.57 -9.59 2.02
N LEU A 21 -22.13 -10.18 0.97
CA LEU A 21 -22.56 -11.57 0.94
C LEU A 21 -21.56 -12.37 0.11
N ILE A 22 -20.98 -13.39 0.72
CA ILE A 22 -20.04 -14.31 0.07
C ILE A 22 -20.76 -15.67 0.00
N LEU A 23 -21.01 -16.14 -1.21
CA LEU A 23 -21.59 -17.46 -1.43
C LEU A 23 -20.48 -18.46 -1.74
N GLU A 24 -20.31 -19.44 -0.86
CA GLU A 24 -19.34 -20.52 -1.01
C GLU A 24 -20.10 -21.86 -0.85
N ASP A 25 -20.25 -22.57 -1.97
CA ASP A 25 -21.10 -23.77 -2.06
C ASP A 25 -22.54 -23.50 -1.55
N GLU A 26 -22.93 -24.10 -0.44
CA GLU A 26 -24.24 -23.89 0.21
C GLU A 26 -24.18 -22.95 1.43
N ARG A 27 -23.02 -22.32 1.68
CA ARG A 27 -22.82 -21.43 2.83
C ARG A 27 -22.86 -19.96 2.39
N GLU A 28 -23.60 -19.16 3.14
CA GLU A 28 -23.63 -17.71 2.99
C GLU A 28 -22.91 -17.06 4.17
N ILE A 29 -21.85 -16.30 3.87
CA ILE A 29 -21.11 -15.50 4.85
C ILE A 29 -21.51 -14.05 4.68
N LYS A 30 -21.81 -13.36 5.79
CA LYS A 30 -22.19 -11.94 5.82
C LYS A 30 -21.19 -11.13 6.60
N ILE A 31 -20.68 -10.06 5.98
CA ILE A 31 -19.68 -9.16 6.61
C ILE A 31 -20.15 -7.72 6.42
N SER A 32 -20.26 -6.95 7.50
CA SER A 32 -20.58 -5.52 7.42
C SER A 32 -19.53 -4.76 6.61
N LEU A 33 -19.94 -3.89 5.68
CA LEU A 33 -19.00 -3.03 4.93
C LEU A 33 -18.16 -2.14 5.84
N ASN A 34 -18.66 -1.76 7.02
CA ASN A 34 -17.92 -0.95 7.98
C ASN A 34 -16.67 -1.66 8.55
N ASP A 35 -16.67 -3.01 8.50
CA ASP A 35 -15.58 -3.84 9.01
C ASP A 35 -14.59 -4.25 7.91
N ILE A 36 -14.77 -3.74 6.68
CA ILE A 36 -13.94 -4.09 5.52
C ILE A 36 -13.00 -2.93 5.18
N LEU A 37 -11.71 -3.22 5.11
CA LEU A 37 -10.68 -2.30 4.63
C LEU A 37 -10.45 -2.44 3.12
N ALA A 38 -10.41 -3.69 2.63
CA ALA A 38 -10.22 -4.05 1.23
C ALA A 38 -10.77 -5.46 0.98
N ILE A 39 -11.13 -5.76 -0.27
CA ILE A 39 -11.49 -7.11 -0.72
C ILE A 39 -10.49 -7.55 -1.77
N ILE A 40 -9.88 -8.72 -1.62
CA ILE A 40 -9.01 -9.36 -2.59
C ILE A 40 -9.75 -10.58 -3.15
N VAL A 41 -9.85 -10.66 -4.48
CA VAL A 41 -10.49 -11.77 -5.19
C VAL A 41 -9.44 -12.48 -6.03
N GLU A 42 -9.08 -13.69 -5.64
CA GLU A 42 -8.15 -14.54 -6.38
C GLU A 42 -8.85 -15.39 -7.45
N ASN A 43 -10.08 -15.81 -7.19
CA ASN A 43 -10.85 -16.57 -8.17
C ASN A 43 -11.31 -15.66 -9.32
N CYS A 44 -10.62 -15.74 -10.46
CA CYS A 44 -10.96 -14.97 -11.67
C CYS A 44 -12.35 -15.28 -12.24
N HIS A 45 -12.98 -16.38 -11.85
CA HIS A 45 -14.32 -16.77 -12.27
C HIS A 45 -15.42 -16.33 -11.31
N CYS A 46 -15.05 -15.65 -10.21
CA CYS A 46 -16.00 -15.13 -9.24
C CYS A 46 -16.96 -14.11 -9.88
N ARG A 47 -18.26 -14.28 -9.68
CA ARG A 47 -19.27 -13.32 -10.12
C ARG A 47 -19.42 -12.23 -9.08
N ILE A 48 -19.33 -10.97 -9.51
CA ILE A 48 -19.41 -9.81 -8.63
C ILE A 48 -20.56 -8.92 -9.09
N SER A 49 -21.57 -8.73 -8.25
CA SER A 49 -22.70 -7.90 -8.61
C SER A 49 -22.32 -6.44 -8.79
N ALA A 50 -22.91 -5.76 -9.79
CA ALA A 50 -22.65 -4.34 -10.05
C ALA A 50 -23.03 -3.45 -8.85
N ILE A 51 -24.08 -3.78 -8.13
CA ILE A 51 -24.51 -3.03 -6.95
C ILE A 51 -23.48 -3.15 -5.81
N LEU A 52 -22.83 -4.30 -5.64
CA LEU A 52 -21.73 -4.44 -4.67
C LEU A 52 -20.57 -3.50 -5.03
N GLN A 53 -20.16 -3.47 -6.31
CA GLN A 53 -19.07 -2.59 -6.76
C GLN A 53 -19.39 -1.11 -6.49
N LEU A 54 -20.62 -0.68 -6.74
CA LEU A 54 -21.07 0.70 -6.43
C LEU A 54 -20.96 0.98 -4.92
N ARG A 55 -21.45 0.08 -4.08
CA ARG A 55 -21.39 0.26 -2.61
C ARG A 55 -19.97 0.25 -2.07
N LEU A 56 -19.08 -0.58 -2.62
CA LEU A 56 -17.67 -0.57 -2.27
C LEU A 56 -17.02 0.77 -2.62
N ALA A 57 -17.30 1.31 -3.83
CA ALA A 57 -16.80 2.60 -4.26
C ALA A 57 -17.29 3.74 -3.35
N GLU A 58 -18.59 3.80 -3.02
CA GLU A 58 -19.19 4.77 -2.10
C GLU A 58 -18.54 4.75 -0.70
N ASN A 59 -18.12 3.58 -0.24
CA ASN A 59 -17.48 3.38 1.07
C ASN A 59 -15.94 3.47 1.01
N ASN A 60 -15.34 3.78 -0.15
CA ASN A 60 -13.89 3.81 -0.36
C ASN A 60 -13.19 2.50 0.02
N ILE A 61 -13.83 1.38 -0.28
CA ILE A 61 -13.31 0.03 -0.10
C ILE A 61 -12.79 -0.45 -1.45
N PRO A 62 -11.47 -0.63 -1.66
CA PRO A 62 -10.95 -1.13 -2.91
C PRO A 62 -11.28 -2.62 -3.08
N LEU A 63 -11.75 -2.96 -4.28
CA LEU A 63 -11.86 -4.33 -4.76
C LEU A 63 -10.62 -4.62 -5.61
N ILE A 64 -9.84 -5.58 -5.19
CA ILE A 64 -8.59 -6.00 -5.85
C ILE A 64 -8.86 -7.34 -6.51
N ILE A 65 -8.54 -7.47 -7.81
CA ILE A 65 -8.71 -8.72 -8.56
C ILE A 65 -7.34 -9.21 -8.98
N CYS A 66 -7.07 -10.47 -8.68
CA CYS A 66 -5.85 -11.16 -9.09
C CYS A 66 -6.03 -11.81 -10.47
N ASN A 67 -4.93 -11.95 -11.21
CA ASN A 67 -4.89 -12.71 -12.44
C ASN A 67 -4.77 -14.22 -12.17
N GLU A 68 -4.70 -15.04 -13.22
CA GLU A 68 -4.55 -16.50 -13.14
C GLU A 68 -3.24 -16.95 -12.47
N LYS A 69 -2.26 -16.05 -12.30
CA LYS A 69 -1.01 -16.28 -11.56
C LYS A 69 -1.11 -15.80 -10.11
N HIS A 70 -2.31 -15.55 -9.61
CA HIS A 70 -2.58 -15.03 -8.26
C HIS A 70 -1.92 -13.68 -7.95
N GLN A 71 -1.63 -12.86 -8.99
CA GLN A 71 -1.02 -11.55 -8.83
C GLN A 71 -2.11 -10.47 -8.87
N PRO A 72 -2.16 -9.53 -7.90
CA PRO A 72 -3.06 -8.38 -7.94
C PRO A 72 -2.82 -7.58 -9.22
N THR A 73 -3.82 -7.49 -10.08
CA THR A 73 -3.67 -6.87 -11.41
C THR A 73 -4.61 -5.69 -11.62
N LEU A 74 -5.78 -5.74 -11.00
CA LEU A 74 -6.79 -4.70 -11.06
C LEU A 74 -7.21 -4.29 -9.66
N HIS A 75 -7.43 -2.99 -9.45
CA HIS A 75 -8.20 -2.54 -8.32
C HIS A 75 -9.18 -1.43 -8.71
N SER A 76 -10.33 -1.41 -8.05
CA SER A 76 -11.34 -0.39 -8.27
C SER A 76 -10.99 0.92 -7.56
N ILE A 77 -11.23 2.04 -8.26
CA ILE A 77 -11.16 3.39 -7.71
C ILE A 77 -12.47 4.10 -8.05
N ALA A 78 -13.06 4.77 -7.07
CA ALA A 78 -14.27 5.55 -7.31
C ALA A 78 -13.97 6.79 -8.14
N LEU A 79 -14.85 7.11 -9.11
CA LEU A 79 -14.69 8.26 -9.99
C LEU A 79 -15.01 9.60 -9.30
N TYR A 80 -15.96 9.62 -8.37
CA TYR A 80 -16.55 10.84 -7.81
C TYR A 80 -16.69 10.76 -6.28
N ASN A 81 -15.56 10.74 -5.57
CA ASN A 81 -15.58 10.59 -4.12
C ASN A 81 -15.34 11.88 -3.33
N HIS A 82 -15.12 13.02 -4.04
CA HIS A 82 -14.84 14.28 -3.36
C HIS A 82 -15.39 15.46 -4.15
N PHE A 83 -16.24 16.29 -3.52
CA PHE A 83 -16.90 17.43 -4.20
C PHE A 83 -15.93 18.56 -4.59
N HIS A 84 -14.74 18.65 -3.98
CA HIS A 84 -13.69 19.61 -4.35
C HIS A 84 -12.57 18.98 -5.22
N LEU A 85 -12.87 17.94 -6.00
CA LEU A 85 -11.87 17.18 -6.76
C LEU A 85 -10.99 18.10 -7.65
N THR A 86 -11.62 18.95 -8.48
CA THR A 86 -10.87 19.84 -9.40
C THR A 86 -9.99 20.84 -8.65
N VAL A 87 -10.47 21.39 -7.53
CA VAL A 87 -9.70 22.31 -6.69
C VAL A 87 -8.47 21.60 -6.13
N ARG A 88 -8.65 20.40 -5.58
CA ARG A 88 -7.56 19.60 -5.01
C ARG A 88 -6.52 19.18 -6.05
N ILE A 89 -6.95 18.79 -7.24
CA ILE A 89 -6.03 18.45 -8.35
C ILE A 89 -5.22 19.69 -8.76
N ASN A 90 -5.85 20.85 -8.89
CA ASN A 90 -5.15 22.09 -9.22
C ASN A 90 -4.14 22.49 -8.11
N GLU A 91 -4.51 22.37 -6.85
CA GLU A 91 -3.58 22.55 -5.72
C GLU A 91 -2.39 21.59 -5.83
N GLN A 92 -2.64 20.31 -6.11
CA GLN A 92 -1.64 19.26 -6.19
C GLN A 92 -0.64 19.50 -7.33
N ILE A 93 -1.11 19.92 -8.52
CA ILE A 93 -0.26 20.28 -9.66
C ILE A 93 0.67 21.44 -9.28
N ASN A 94 0.19 22.41 -8.52
CA ASN A 94 0.91 23.62 -8.13
C ASN A 94 1.66 23.51 -6.80
N TRP A 95 1.84 22.31 -6.24
CA TRP A 95 2.60 22.15 -5.01
C TRP A 95 4.04 22.66 -5.18
N ASN A 96 4.45 23.51 -4.24
CA ASN A 96 5.78 24.08 -4.22
C ASN A 96 6.86 22.99 -4.11
N ILE A 97 7.91 23.07 -4.94
CA ILE A 97 8.98 22.08 -5.01
C ILE A 97 9.73 21.90 -3.67
N ASN A 98 9.99 23.01 -2.95
CA ASN A 98 10.67 22.92 -1.66
C ASN A 98 9.79 22.22 -0.63
N LYS A 99 8.48 22.46 -0.68
CA LYS A 99 7.52 21.78 0.19
C LYS A 99 7.43 20.29 -0.14
N LYS A 100 7.48 19.90 -1.42
CA LYS A 100 7.57 18.50 -1.84
C LYS A 100 8.82 17.84 -1.28
N LYS A 101 9.98 18.47 -1.38
CA LYS A 101 11.24 17.95 -0.82
C LYS A 101 11.16 17.74 0.70
N GLU A 102 10.61 18.71 1.43
CA GLU A 102 10.41 18.62 2.86
C GLU A 102 9.46 17.48 3.25
N LEU A 103 8.35 17.32 2.50
CA LEU A 103 7.41 16.23 2.72
C LEU A 103 8.04 14.87 2.42
N TRP A 104 8.80 14.77 1.33
CA TRP A 104 9.52 13.55 0.97
C TRP A 104 10.53 13.14 2.04
N SER A 105 11.34 14.07 2.50
CA SER A 105 12.28 13.83 3.60
C SER A 105 11.56 13.28 4.84
N LYS A 106 10.38 13.80 5.20
CA LYS A 106 9.57 13.27 6.30
C LYS A 106 9.02 11.87 6.03
N ILE A 107 8.64 11.58 4.80
CA ILE A 107 8.20 10.23 4.39
C ILE A 107 9.35 9.23 4.59
N ILE A 108 10.53 9.56 4.08
CA ILE A 108 11.72 8.69 4.21
C ILE A 108 12.18 8.54 5.67
N GLU A 109 12.18 9.63 6.43
CA GLU A 109 12.47 9.57 7.87
C GLU A 109 11.53 8.58 8.59
N ASN A 110 10.23 8.66 8.35
CA ASN A 110 9.25 7.77 8.95
C ASN A 110 9.40 6.32 8.45
N LYS A 111 9.71 6.10 7.17
CA LYS A 111 10.04 4.78 6.64
C LYS A 111 11.19 4.15 7.41
N ILE A 112 12.33 4.86 7.52
CA ILE A 112 13.52 4.35 8.22
C ILE A 112 13.20 4.11 9.71
N ASN A 113 12.41 5.00 10.32
CA ASN A 113 11.97 4.82 11.70
C ASN A 113 11.13 3.55 11.88
N ASN A 114 10.20 3.26 10.97
CA ASN A 114 9.37 2.07 11.02
C ASN A 114 10.20 0.79 10.73
N GLN A 115 11.14 0.84 9.80
CA GLN A 115 12.12 -0.22 9.56
C GLN A 115 12.94 -0.51 10.83
N ARG A 116 13.49 0.53 11.48
CA ARG A 116 14.21 0.41 12.73
C ARG A 116 13.36 -0.21 13.85
N ASN A 117 12.10 0.24 13.97
CA ASN A 117 11.18 -0.29 14.98
C ASN A 117 10.86 -1.77 14.73
N LEU A 118 10.73 -2.16 13.46
CA LEU A 118 10.53 -3.57 13.11
C LEU A 118 11.75 -4.42 13.47
N LEU A 119 12.99 -3.96 13.19
CA LEU A 119 14.20 -4.68 13.63
C LEU A 119 14.23 -4.86 15.15
N LYS A 120 13.86 -3.84 15.92
CA LYS A 120 13.74 -3.95 17.38
C LYS A 120 12.69 -4.98 17.79
N HIS A 121 11.51 -4.94 17.18
CA HIS A 121 10.41 -5.88 17.46
C HIS A 121 10.83 -7.33 17.20
N LEU A 122 11.60 -7.56 16.13
CA LEU A 122 12.14 -8.86 15.76
C LEU A 122 13.42 -9.25 16.52
N SER A 123 13.85 -8.46 17.52
CA SER A 123 15.07 -8.68 18.29
C SER A 123 16.32 -8.87 17.41
N LYS A 124 16.42 -8.12 16.31
CA LYS A 124 17.56 -8.11 15.40
C LYS A 124 18.73 -7.32 15.98
N SER A 125 19.89 -7.33 15.29
CA SER A 125 21.13 -6.71 15.74
C SER A 125 20.96 -5.26 16.23
N GLU A 126 21.41 -4.97 17.45
CA GLU A 126 21.42 -3.61 18.00
C GLU A 126 22.30 -2.67 17.17
N LEU A 127 23.37 -3.18 16.55
CA LEU A 127 24.22 -2.41 15.65
C LEU A 127 23.42 -1.93 14.42
N SER A 128 22.65 -2.81 13.81
CA SER A 128 21.79 -2.46 12.65
C SER A 128 20.71 -1.45 13.05
N VAL A 129 20.09 -1.62 14.22
CA VAL A 129 19.14 -0.66 14.79
C VAL A 129 19.78 0.72 14.99
N ALA A 130 21.00 0.78 15.54
CA ALA A 130 21.74 2.03 15.77
C ALA A 130 22.13 2.70 14.42
N ARG A 131 22.52 1.92 13.41
CA ARG A 131 22.83 2.43 12.07
C ARG A 131 21.60 3.04 11.42
N LEU A 132 20.44 2.39 11.49
CA LEU A 132 19.19 2.95 10.95
C LEU A 132 18.82 4.27 11.66
N GLU A 133 19.04 4.38 12.97
CA GLU A 133 18.84 5.63 13.71
C GLU A 133 19.75 6.76 13.20
N THR A 134 20.98 6.45 12.85
CA THR A 134 21.92 7.42 12.26
C THR A 134 21.41 7.91 10.90
N TYR A 135 21.01 7.01 9.99
CA TYR A 135 20.49 7.38 8.69
C TYR A 135 19.18 8.17 8.79
N ARG A 136 18.30 7.82 9.73
CA ARG A 136 17.09 8.57 10.02
C ARG A 136 17.38 10.03 10.38
N LYS A 137 18.37 10.27 11.25
CA LYS A 137 18.81 11.64 11.64
C LYS A 137 19.40 12.40 10.44
N ASN A 138 20.26 11.74 9.66
CA ASN A 138 20.86 12.33 8.47
C ASN A 138 19.83 12.81 7.45
N VAL A 139 18.71 12.10 7.28
CA VAL A 139 17.60 12.53 6.42
C VAL A 139 17.00 13.86 6.88
N LEU A 140 16.87 14.07 8.19
CA LEU A 140 16.34 15.32 8.74
C LEU A 140 17.32 16.50 8.60
N GLU A 141 18.62 16.22 8.66
CA GLU A 141 19.68 17.22 8.56
C GLU A 141 19.99 17.59 7.11
N ASN A 142 19.79 16.66 6.16
CA ASN A 142 20.05 16.86 4.74
C ASN A 142 18.88 16.36 3.88
N VAL A 143 17.93 17.25 3.64
CA VAL A 143 16.71 16.96 2.86
C VAL A 143 17.01 16.51 1.43
N ASP A 144 17.99 17.13 0.77
CA ASP A 144 18.38 16.79 -0.62
C ASP A 144 19.10 15.42 -0.72
N GLY A 145 19.64 14.91 0.37
CA GLY A 145 20.28 13.59 0.46
C GLY A 145 19.37 12.45 0.91
N SER A 146 18.07 12.66 1.02
CA SER A 146 17.11 11.68 1.57
C SER A 146 17.15 10.34 0.85
N ASP A 147 17.18 10.33 -0.48
CA ASP A 147 17.18 9.09 -1.29
C ASP A 147 18.44 8.25 -1.07
N GLN A 148 19.60 8.89 -0.88
CA GLN A 148 20.86 8.18 -0.60
C GLN A 148 20.82 7.51 0.78
N GLN A 149 20.33 8.22 1.80
CA GLN A 149 20.18 7.69 3.14
C GLN A 149 19.18 6.52 3.16
N GLU A 150 18.08 6.65 2.43
CA GLU A 150 17.06 5.62 2.25
C GLU A 150 17.66 4.34 1.64
N ALA A 151 18.39 4.47 0.54
CA ALA A 151 18.97 3.32 -0.16
C ALA A 151 19.92 2.52 0.74
N ILE A 152 20.76 3.20 1.53
CA ILE A 152 21.67 2.56 2.46
C ILE A 152 20.89 1.90 3.62
N ALA A 153 19.96 2.62 4.23
CA ALA A 153 19.13 2.12 5.32
C ALA A 153 18.32 0.89 4.90
N SER A 154 17.68 0.94 3.73
CA SER A 154 16.90 -0.18 3.19
C SER A 154 17.75 -1.41 2.92
N ARG A 155 18.98 -1.26 2.41
CA ARG A 155 19.89 -2.38 2.21
C ARG A 155 20.24 -3.07 3.52
N ILE A 156 20.62 -2.30 4.56
CA ILE A 156 20.93 -2.84 5.89
C ILE A 156 19.70 -3.56 6.46
N TYR A 157 18.54 -2.92 6.37
CA TYR A 157 17.29 -3.45 6.87
C TYR A 157 16.91 -4.79 6.24
N PHE A 158 16.91 -4.89 4.91
CA PHE A 158 16.55 -6.11 4.22
C PHE A 158 17.56 -7.24 4.44
N GLN A 159 18.87 -6.93 4.50
CA GLN A 159 19.89 -7.91 4.83
C GLN A 159 19.74 -8.44 6.26
N GLU A 160 19.37 -7.59 7.22
CA GLU A 160 19.14 -8.00 8.60
C GLU A 160 17.91 -8.91 8.75
N ILE A 161 16.86 -8.71 7.94
CA ILE A 161 15.64 -9.51 8.01
C ILE A 161 15.79 -10.82 7.25
N TYR A 162 16.28 -10.79 6.01
CA TYR A 162 16.24 -11.92 5.08
C TYR A 162 17.64 -12.53 4.81
N GLY A 163 18.69 -11.98 5.42
CA GLY A 163 20.07 -12.45 5.31
C GLY A 163 20.93 -11.66 4.31
N ASP A 164 22.26 -11.78 4.46
CA ASP A 164 23.25 -10.97 3.73
C ASP A 164 23.19 -11.09 2.20
N LYS A 165 22.69 -12.22 1.69
CA LYS A 165 22.56 -12.48 0.26
C LYS A 165 21.28 -11.95 -0.36
N PHE A 166 20.33 -11.49 0.45
CA PHE A 166 19.05 -11.00 -0.04
C PHE A 166 19.23 -9.75 -0.90
N LYS A 167 18.59 -9.77 -2.07
CA LYS A 167 18.48 -8.64 -2.98
C LYS A 167 17.03 -8.40 -3.35
N ARG A 168 16.58 -7.18 -3.16
CA ARG A 168 15.17 -6.79 -3.28
C ARG A 168 14.55 -6.98 -4.68
N PHE A 169 15.34 -7.12 -5.73
CA PHE A 169 14.86 -7.20 -7.12
C PHE A 169 15.14 -8.55 -7.79
N GLU A 170 15.54 -9.55 -7.04
CA GLU A 170 15.66 -10.93 -7.55
C GLU A 170 14.27 -11.58 -7.64
N ASP A 171 14.13 -12.52 -8.59
CA ASP A 171 12.89 -13.28 -8.77
C ASP A 171 12.90 -14.50 -7.84
N ASP A 172 12.43 -14.28 -6.61
CA ASP A 172 12.30 -15.29 -5.57
C ASP A 172 10.95 -15.21 -4.85
N GLY A 173 10.65 -16.20 -4.02
CA GLY A 173 9.38 -16.29 -3.29
C GLY A 173 9.17 -15.12 -2.30
N VAL A 174 10.24 -14.65 -1.63
CA VAL A 174 10.17 -13.54 -0.67
C VAL A 174 9.84 -12.24 -1.40
N ASN A 175 10.57 -11.94 -2.49
CA ASN A 175 10.31 -10.75 -3.30
C ASN A 175 8.91 -10.77 -3.94
N SER A 176 8.44 -11.94 -4.36
CA SER A 176 7.08 -12.11 -4.90
C SER A 176 6.02 -11.83 -3.84
N ALA A 177 6.18 -12.33 -2.61
CA ALA A 177 5.28 -12.06 -1.48
C ALA A 177 5.29 -10.58 -1.07
N LEU A 178 6.48 -9.96 -1.00
CA LEU A 178 6.61 -8.52 -0.74
C LEU A 178 5.91 -7.68 -1.82
N ASN A 179 6.10 -8.03 -3.10
CA ASN A 179 5.45 -7.34 -4.21
C ASN A 179 3.94 -7.45 -4.14
N TYR A 180 3.42 -8.64 -3.84
CA TYR A 180 1.99 -8.86 -3.64
C TYR A 180 1.44 -7.95 -2.53
N GLY A 181 2.05 -7.98 -1.35
CA GLY A 181 1.61 -7.16 -0.21
C GLY A 181 1.68 -5.65 -0.51
N TYR A 182 2.73 -5.19 -1.20
CA TYR A 182 2.84 -3.78 -1.61
C TYR A 182 1.78 -3.38 -2.64
N MET A 183 1.36 -4.27 -3.54
CA MET A 183 0.27 -3.99 -4.47
C MET A 183 -1.08 -3.88 -3.76
N VAL A 184 -1.34 -4.72 -2.76
CA VAL A 184 -2.52 -4.60 -1.89
C VAL A 184 -2.50 -3.27 -1.11
N LEU A 185 -1.37 -2.93 -0.51
CA LEU A 185 -1.19 -1.67 0.21
C LEU A 185 -1.38 -0.46 -0.71
N ARG A 186 -0.82 -0.50 -1.94
CA ARG A 186 -1.03 0.53 -2.97
C ARG A 186 -2.51 0.74 -3.28
N ALA A 187 -3.27 -0.35 -3.45
CA ALA A 187 -4.70 -0.25 -3.74
C ALA A 187 -5.47 0.44 -2.60
N ILE A 188 -5.18 0.06 -1.35
CA ILE A 188 -5.79 0.67 -0.16
C ILE A 188 -5.45 2.17 -0.09
N ILE A 189 -4.19 2.53 -0.23
CA ILE A 189 -3.73 3.93 -0.16
C ILE A 189 -4.31 4.74 -1.32
N SER A 190 -4.33 4.21 -2.55
CA SER A 190 -4.93 4.88 -3.72
C SER A 190 -6.40 5.22 -3.49
N SER A 191 -7.17 4.28 -2.94
CA SER A 191 -8.58 4.52 -2.58
C SER A 191 -8.72 5.66 -1.56
N LYS A 192 -7.85 5.73 -0.55
CA LYS A 192 -7.87 6.80 0.46
C LYS A 192 -7.41 8.15 -0.09
N ILE A 193 -6.46 8.17 -1.04
CA ILE A 193 -6.02 9.39 -1.75
C ILE A 193 -7.19 9.98 -2.53
N VAL A 194 -7.90 9.15 -3.32
CA VAL A 194 -9.06 9.57 -4.12
C VAL A 194 -10.19 10.06 -3.22
N ALA A 195 -10.47 9.36 -2.12
CA ALA A 195 -11.45 9.79 -1.11
C ALA A 195 -11.16 11.17 -0.49
N LYS A 196 -9.89 11.61 -0.54
CA LYS A 196 -9.47 12.96 -0.10
C LYS A 196 -9.43 13.98 -1.25
N GLY A 197 -9.82 13.60 -2.47
CA GLY A 197 -9.85 14.48 -3.63
C GLY A 197 -8.50 14.69 -4.32
N PHE A 198 -7.49 13.88 -4.00
CA PHE A 198 -6.19 13.92 -4.67
C PHE A 198 -6.10 12.91 -5.80
N HIS A 199 -5.22 13.17 -6.76
CA HIS A 199 -4.98 12.25 -7.88
C HIS A 199 -3.77 11.35 -7.59
N PRO A 200 -3.90 10.02 -7.67
CA PRO A 200 -2.82 9.08 -7.32
C PRO A 200 -1.55 9.22 -8.17
N SER A 201 -1.66 9.69 -9.43
CA SER A 201 -0.52 9.82 -10.33
C SER A 201 0.35 11.06 -10.11
N LEU A 202 -0.15 12.06 -9.36
CA LEU A 202 0.57 13.32 -9.12
C LEU A 202 1.36 13.22 -7.82
N GLY A 203 2.59 12.69 -7.92
CA GLY A 203 3.44 12.41 -6.77
C GLY A 203 4.12 13.61 -6.13
N ILE A 204 4.67 13.35 -4.96
CA ILE A 204 5.55 14.26 -4.20
C ILE A 204 6.97 14.14 -4.76
N ASN A 205 7.52 12.91 -4.80
CA ASN A 205 8.85 12.58 -5.32
C ASN A 205 8.80 11.73 -6.59
N HIS A 206 8.01 10.67 -6.61
CA HIS A 206 7.83 9.87 -7.83
C HIS A 206 7.10 10.69 -8.90
N HIS A 207 7.63 10.67 -10.14
CA HIS A 207 7.14 11.48 -11.26
C HIS A 207 7.21 10.77 -12.60
N SER A 208 7.23 9.44 -12.60
CA SER A 208 7.22 8.65 -13.84
C SER A 208 5.92 8.90 -14.61
N GLN A 209 6.04 9.28 -15.89
CA GLN A 209 4.89 9.46 -16.79
C GLN A 209 4.12 8.16 -17.09
N PHE A 210 4.74 7.00 -16.83
CA PHE A 210 4.14 5.68 -17.05
C PHE A 210 3.50 5.11 -15.77
N ASN A 211 3.65 5.78 -14.63
CA ASN A 211 3.13 5.30 -13.36
C ASN A 211 1.88 6.07 -12.94
N SER A 212 0.73 5.39 -12.95
CA SER A 212 -0.53 5.96 -12.50
C SER A 212 -0.64 6.13 -10.98
N TYR A 213 0.38 5.71 -10.21
CA TYR A 213 0.35 5.61 -8.74
C TYR A 213 1.49 6.35 -8.05
N ASN A 214 2.09 7.36 -8.69
CA ASN A 214 3.24 8.09 -8.14
C ASN A 214 3.02 8.57 -6.69
N LEU A 215 1.88 9.21 -6.38
CA LEU A 215 1.56 9.64 -5.02
C LEU A 215 1.29 8.48 -4.07
N SER A 216 0.64 7.43 -4.57
CA SER A 216 0.40 6.23 -3.77
C SER A 216 1.72 5.56 -3.40
N ASP A 217 2.66 5.49 -4.35
CA ASP A 217 3.99 4.92 -4.13
C ASP A 217 4.83 5.77 -3.17
N ASP A 218 4.69 7.10 -3.21
CA ASP A 218 5.31 7.98 -2.21
C ASP A 218 4.79 7.67 -0.79
N ILE A 219 3.47 7.54 -0.64
CA ILE A 219 2.85 7.40 0.68
C ILE A 219 3.04 5.99 1.25
N ILE A 220 3.01 4.93 0.42
CA ILE A 220 3.18 3.56 0.91
C ILE A 220 4.56 3.32 1.54
N GLU A 221 5.57 4.13 1.22
CA GLU A 221 6.92 3.96 1.77
C GLU A 221 6.92 3.86 3.30
N VAL A 222 6.11 4.69 3.96
CA VAL A 222 5.97 4.67 5.43
C VAL A 222 5.40 3.35 5.94
N PHE A 223 4.55 2.70 5.15
CA PHE A 223 3.78 1.52 5.55
C PHE A 223 4.40 0.20 5.09
N ARG A 224 5.39 0.23 4.18
CA ARG A 224 6.07 -1.01 3.70
C ARG A 224 6.50 -1.96 4.81
N PRO A 225 7.06 -1.51 5.94
CA PRO A 225 7.46 -2.40 7.02
C PRO A 225 6.34 -3.26 7.63
N ILE A 226 5.06 -2.88 7.43
CA ILE A 226 3.91 -3.71 7.83
C ILE A 226 3.86 -4.98 6.96
N VAL A 227 4.04 -4.82 5.64
CA VAL A 227 4.10 -5.94 4.71
C VAL A 227 5.33 -6.80 4.97
N ASP A 228 6.48 -6.16 5.20
CA ASP A 228 7.74 -6.85 5.48
C ASP A 228 7.62 -7.74 6.73
N TYR A 229 6.91 -7.26 7.75
CA TYR A 229 6.61 -8.03 8.95
C TYR A 229 5.75 -9.27 8.65
N VAL A 230 4.68 -9.10 7.86
CA VAL A 230 3.77 -10.20 7.49
C VAL A 230 4.49 -11.26 6.64
N VAL A 231 5.38 -10.84 5.74
CA VAL A 231 6.14 -11.77 4.88
C VAL A 231 7.26 -12.48 5.65
N TYR A 232 7.76 -11.89 6.73
CA TYR A 232 8.79 -12.50 7.58
C TYR A 232 8.26 -13.70 8.37
N TYR A 233 6.96 -13.72 8.74
CA TYR A 233 6.29 -14.81 9.47
C TYR A 233 5.56 -15.78 8.53
#